data_a5a111f60dba2bf04cf506027b970ec2
#
_entry.id   a5a111f60dba2bf04cf506027b970ec2
#
_cell.length_a   1.000
_cell.length_b   1.000
_cell.length_c   1.000
_cell.angle_alpha   90.00
_cell.angle_beta   90.00
_cell.angle_gamma   90.00
#
_symmetry.space_group_name_H-M   'P 1'
#
loop_
_entity.id
_entity.type
_entity.pdbx_description
1 polymer ?
#
loop_
_entity_poly.entity_id
_entity_poly.type
_entity_poly.pdbx_seq_one_letter_code
_entity_poly.pdbx_strand_id
1 'polypeptide(L)'
;MFTMRLTGGAPIYEQLEQRITELIISGEMAEDEKLPAVREIAKQLSINPNTVQKTYANLEARGLIYSIPAKGSYVAARGSFLDKLNSENTAAFSEAARKALKNGLSAEELHNIINSVSEEVGKNE
;
A
#
# COMPACT_ATOMS: atom_id res chain seq x y z
N MET A 1 -6.24 -12.71 -11.09
CA MET A 1 -5.46 -11.81 -11.95
C MET A 1 -5.29 -10.45 -11.29
N PHE A 2 -4.10 -9.88 -11.38
CA PHE A 2 -3.84 -8.57 -10.79
C PHE A 2 -4.44 -7.47 -11.67
N THR A 3 -5.31 -6.65 -11.10
CA THR A 3 -5.93 -5.55 -11.83
C THR A 3 -5.84 -4.25 -11.03
N MET A 4 -5.53 -3.16 -11.70
CA MET A 4 -5.58 -1.84 -11.13
C MET A 4 -5.68 -0.79 -12.24
N ARG A 5 -6.15 0.39 -11.88
CA ARG A 5 -6.20 1.52 -12.79
C ARG A 5 -5.19 2.56 -12.34
N LEU A 6 -4.26 2.88 -13.22
CA LEU A 6 -3.29 3.94 -12.95
C LEU A 6 -3.92 5.30 -13.18
N THR A 7 -3.58 6.26 -12.32
CA THR A 7 -4.06 7.65 -12.44
C THR A 7 -2.89 8.59 -12.62
N GLY A 8 -3.16 9.84 -12.95
CA GLY A 8 -2.13 10.84 -13.16
C GLY A 8 -1.61 11.52 -11.90
N GLY A 9 -2.05 11.10 -10.73
CA GLY A 9 -1.68 11.74 -9.46
C GLY A 9 -0.28 11.38 -8.98
N ALA A 10 -0.18 10.41 -8.08
CA ALA A 10 1.09 9.96 -7.51
C ALA A 10 1.95 9.24 -8.56
N PRO A 11 3.27 9.12 -8.33
CA PRO A 11 4.12 8.30 -9.18
C PRO A 11 3.60 6.88 -9.31
N ILE A 12 3.82 6.26 -10.47
CA ILE A 12 3.30 4.91 -10.75
C ILE A 12 3.75 3.90 -9.71
N TYR A 13 5.01 3.94 -9.29
CA TYR A 13 5.52 2.98 -8.31
C TYR A 13 4.79 3.08 -6.96
N GLU A 14 4.41 4.29 -6.56
CA GLU A 14 3.65 4.49 -5.32
C GLU A 14 2.24 3.93 -5.44
N GLN A 15 1.59 4.14 -6.58
CA GLN A 15 0.25 3.61 -6.82
C GLN A 15 0.26 2.08 -6.81
N LEU A 16 1.26 1.48 -7.46
CA LEU A 16 1.40 0.03 -7.51
C LEU A 16 1.70 -0.54 -6.13
N GLU A 17 2.61 0.08 -5.40
CA GLU A 17 2.96 -0.34 -4.05
C GLU A 17 1.74 -0.29 -3.13
N GLN A 18 0.99 0.80 -3.18
CA GLN A 18 -0.21 0.97 -2.36
C GLN A 18 -1.27 -0.08 -2.70
N ARG A 19 -1.48 -0.35 -3.99
CA ARG A 19 -2.46 -1.36 -4.40
C ARG A 19 -2.11 -2.75 -3.90
N ILE A 20 -0.86 -3.14 -4.03
CA ILE A 20 -0.40 -4.45 -3.54
C ILE A 20 -0.53 -4.51 -2.02
N THR A 21 -0.14 -3.42 -1.32
CA THR A 21 -0.29 -3.34 0.14
C THR A 21 -1.73 -3.58 0.55
N GLU A 22 -2.68 -2.93 -0.11
CA GLU A 22 -4.11 -3.11 0.17
C GLU A 22 -4.58 -4.54 -0.04
N LEU A 23 -4.12 -5.18 -1.11
CA LEU A 23 -4.48 -6.56 -1.40
C LEU A 23 -3.96 -7.53 -0.33
N ILE A 24 -2.77 -7.25 0.18
CA ILE A 24 -2.17 -8.07 1.23
C ILE A 24 -2.89 -7.86 2.57
N ILE A 25 -3.16 -6.60 2.91
CA ILE A 25 -3.83 -6.28 4.19
C ILE A 25 -5.26 -6.82 4.21
N SER A 26 -5.98 -6.72 3.10
CA SER A 26 -7.36 -7.21 3.02
C SER A 26 -7.45 -8.74 2.99
N GLY A 27 -6.34 -9.41 2.70
CA GLY A 27 -6.33 -10.87 2.58
C GLY A 27 -6.70 -11.36 1.18
N GLU A 28 -6.97 -10.46 0.23
CA GLU A 28 -7.21 -10.87 -1.15
C GLU A 28 -5.98 -11.56 -1.74
N MET A 29 -4.78 -11.11 -1.33
CA MET A 29 -3.56 -11.86 -1.52
C MET A 29 -3.24 -12.52 -0.18
N ALA A 30 -3.31 -13.84 -0.15
CA ALA A 30 -3.14 -14.60 1.10
C ALA A 30 -1.66 -14.78 1.45
N GLU A 31 -1.40 -15.06 2.73
CA GLU A 31 -0.05 -15.38 3.18
C GLU A 31 0.53 -16.52 2.34
N ASP A 32 1.78 -16.36 1.95
CA ASP A 32 2.54 -17.30 1.10
C ASP A 32 2.02 -17.42 -0.34
N GLU A 33 1.04 -16.62 -0.72
CA GLU A 33 0.62 -16.58 -2.12
C GLU A 33 1.72 -15.95 -2.96
N LYS A 34 1.98 -16.54 -4.13
CA LYS A 34 2.99 -16.03 -5.05
C LYS A 34 2.48 -14.79 -5.77
N LEU A 35 3.29 -13.72 -5.78
CA LEU A 35 2.97 -12.53 -6.54
C LEU A 35 3.21 -12.78 -8.03
N PRO A 36 2.50 -12.07 -8.92
CA PRO A 36 2.80 -12.12 -10.34
C PRO A 36 4.25 -11.75 -10.60
N ALA A 37 4.85 -12.33 -11.62
CA ALA A 37 6.22 -11.99 -11.99
C ALA A 37 6.31 -10.53 -12.41
N VAL A 38 7.47 -9.93 -12.18
CA VAL A 38 7.73 -8.51 -12.55
C VAL A 38 7.35 -8.26 -14.01
N ARG A 39 7.74 -9.16 -14.91
CA ARG A 39 7.45 -9.01 -16.34
C ARG A 39 5.96 -9.04 -16.65
N GLU A 40 5.20 -9.87 -15.92
CA GLU A 40 3.76 -9.97 -16.12
C GLU A 40 3.06 -8.67 -15.76
N ILE A 41 3.39 -8.11 -14.60
CA ILE A 41 2.80 -6.84 -14.16
C ILE A 41 3.18 -5.71 -15.12
N ALA A 42 4.46 -5.64 -15.48
CA ALA A 42 4.94 -4.61 -16.40
C ALA A 42 4.20 -4.66 -17.72
N LYS A 43 3.96 -5.86 -18.24
CA LYS A 43 3.24 -6.05 -19.50
C LYS A 43 1.75 -5.70 -19.35
N GLN A 44 1.11 -6.16 -18.27
CA GLN A 44 -0.31 -5.88 -18.04
C GLN A 44 -0.60 -4.39 -17.90
N LEU A 45 0.27 -3.67 -17.19
CA LEU A 45 0.07 -2.25 -16.92
C LEU A 45 0.77 -1.34 -17.92
N SER A 46 1.50 -1.91 -18.87
CA SER A 46 2.28 -1.15 -19.88
C SER A 46 3.24 -0.18 -19.22
N ILE A 47 3.97 -0.65 -18.22
CA ILE A 47 4.95 0.15 -17.49
C ILE A 47 6.33 -0.51 -17.55
N ASN A 48 7.36 0.27 -17.20
CA ASN A 48 8.73 -0.21 -17.21
C ASN A 48 8.93 -1.30 -16.15
N PRO A 49 9.51 -2.46 -16.52
CA PRO A 49 9.82 -3.51 -15.56
C PRO A 49 10.66 -3.03 -14.37
N ASN A 50 11.52 -2.04 -14.58
CA ASN A 50 12.34 -1.48 -13.50
C ASN A 50 11.47 -0.81 -12.44
N THR A 51 10.34 -0.21 -12.84
CA THR A 51 9.38 0.38 -11.91
C THR A 51 8.75 -0.70 -11.03
N VAL A 52 8.37 -1.82 -11.64
CA VAL A 52 7.80 -2.95 -10.89
C VAL A 52 8.85 -3.55 -9.96
N GLN A 53 10.09 -3.70 -10.44
CA GLN A 53 11.19 -4.23 -9.64
C GLN A 53 11.43 -3.36 -8.40
N LYS A 54 11.42 -2.05 -8.56
CA LYS A 54 11.58 -1.09 -7.45
C LYS A 54 10.43 -1.25 -6.45
N THR A 55 9.21 -1.38 -6.94
CA THR A 55 8.03 -1.59 -6.10
C THR A 55 8.17 -2.85 -5.25
N TYR A 56 8.57 -3.96 -5.87
CA TYR A 56 8.75 -5.21 -5.15
C TYR A 56 9.88 -5.10 -4.12
N ALA A 57 10.98 -4.43 -4.46
CA ALA A 57 12.07 -4.21 -3.51
C ALA A 57 11.60 -3.41 -2.29
N ASN A 58 10.79 -2.38 -2.51
CA ASN A 58 10.23 -1.57 -1.42
C ASN A 58 9.29 -2.39 -0.53
N LEU A 59 8.43 -3.21 -1.14
CA LEU A 59 7.52 -4.09 -0.38
C LEU A 59 8.30 -5.08 0.46
N GLU A 60 9.37 -5.65 -0.08
CA GLU A 60 10.22 -6.59 0.64
C GLU A 60 10.93 -5.90 1.82
N ALA A 61 11.46 -4.69 1.59
CA ALA A 61 12.10 -3.90 2.65
C ALA A 61 11.14 -3.58 3.79
N ARG A 62 9.86 -3.43 3.49
CA ARG A 62 8.81 -3.16 4.49
C ARG A 62 8.27 -4.44 5.13
N GLY A 63 8.74 -5.61 4.70
CA GLY A 63 8.32 -6.88 5.27
C GLY A 63 6.99 -7.41 4.79
N LEU A 64 6.42 -6.83 3.73
CA LEU A 64 5.14 -7.26 3.18
C LEU A 64 5.25 -8.48 2.28
N ILE A 65 6.39 -8.66 1.64
CA ILE A 65 6.67 -9.82 0.79
C ILE A 65 8.07 -10.35 1.08
N TYR A 66 8.34 -11.56 0.63
CA TYR A 66 9.66 -12.15 0.70
C TYR A 66 9.99 -12.84 -0.63
N SER A 67 11.27 -12.95 -0.95
CA SER A 67 11.72 -13.56 -2.20
C SER A 67 12.38 -14.91 -1.93
N ILE A 68 12.12 -15.87 -2.81
CA ILE A 68 12.82 -17.14 -2.83
C ILE A 68 13.61 -17.17 -4.14
N PRO A 69 14.95 -17.25 -4.09
CA PRO A 69 15.76 -17.26 -5.31
C PRO A 69 15.28 -18.28 -6.33
N ALA A 70 15.20 -17.88 -7.59
CA ALA A 70 14.75 -18.67 -8.72
C ALA A 70 13.27 -19.07 -8.70
N LYS A 71 12.53 -18.74 -7.64
CA LYS A 71 11.11 -19.11 -7.54
C LYS A 71 10.18 -17.91 -7.62
N GLY A 72 10.55 -16.77 -7.04
CA GLY A 72 9.76 -15.55 -7.11
C GLY A 72 9.50 -14.90 -5.76
N SER A 73 8.51 -14.02 -5.73
CA SER A 73 8.14 -13.27 -4.53
C SER A 73 6.80 -13.77 -3.99
N TYR A 74 6.67 -13.75 -2.68
CA TYR A 74 5.52 -14.32 -1.96
C TYR A 74 5.07 -13.37 -0.86
N VAL A 75 3.79 -13.45 -0.52
CA VAL A 75 3.21 -12.63 0.56
C VAL A 75 3.73 -13.12 1.91
N ALA A 76 4.25 -12.20 2.72
CA ALA A 76 4.77 -12.50 4.05
C ALA A 76 3.65 -12.71 5.06
N ALA A 77 3.98 -13.30 6.19
CA ALA A 77 3.03 -13.48 7.29
C ALA A 77 2.62 -12.11 7.86
N ARG A 78 1.36 -11.97 8.26
CA ARG A 78 0.85 -10.69 8.79
C ARG A 78 1.68 -10.17 9.95
N GLY A 79 2.12 -11.06 10.84
CA GLY A 79 2.95 -10.67 11.98
C GLY A 79 4.29 -10.06 11.59
N SER A 80 4.72 -10.26 10.34
CA SER A 80 6.00 -9.73 9.86
C SER A 80 5.94 -8.23 9.54
N PHE A 81 4.77 -7.68 9.29
CA PHE A 81 4.67 -6.29 8.82
C PHE A 81 3.60 -5.44 9.51
N LEU A 82 2.60 -6.06 10.13
CA LEU A 82 1.43 -5.32 10.62
C LEU A 82 1.77 -4.26 11.67
N ASP A 83 2.57 -4.60 12.66
CA ASP A 83 2.95 -3.65 13.71
C ASP A 83 3.72 -2.46 13.16
N LYS A 84 4.66 -2.72 12.26
CA LYS A 84 5.45 -1.66 11.64
C LYS A 84 4.57 -0.77 10.77
N LEU A 85 3.68 -1.37 9.99
CA LEU A 85 2.78 -0.63 9.12
C LEU A 85 1.84 0.25 9.94
N ASN A 86 1.26 -0.29 11.00
CA ASN A 86 0.38 0.47 11.89
C ASN A 86 1.14 1.64 12.55
N SER A 87 2.38 1.40 12.95
CA SER A 87 3.21 2.43 13.54
C SER A 87 3.50 3.56 12.55
N GLU A 88 3.84 3.21 11.31
CA GLU A 88 4.10 4.19 10.25
C GLU A 88 2.86 5.03 9.96
N ASN A 89 1.70 4.38 9.82
CA ASN A 89 0.44 5.07 9.53
C ASN A 89 0.01 5.97 10.68
N THR A 90 0.18 5.51 11.91
CA THR A 90 -0.14 6.30 13.10
C THR A 90 0.74 7.55 13.17
N ALA A 91 2.03 7.41 12.91
CA ALA A 91 2.96 8.52 12.93
C ALA A 91 2.62 9.55 11.84
N ALA A 92 2.31 9.09 10.63
CA ALA A 92 1.95 9.97 9.52
C ALA A 92 0.65 10.73 9.82
N PHE A 93 -0.34 10.04 10.34
CA PHE A 93 -1.61 10.67 10.71
C PHE A 93 -1.44 11.69 11.83
N SER A 94 -0.67 11.35 12.86
CA SER A 94 -0.40 12.26 13.98
C SER A 94 0.28 13.53 13.51
N GLU A 95 1.24 13.42 12.59
CA GLU A 95 1.93 14.59 12.06
C GLU A 95 0.99 15.48 11.25
N ALA A 96 0.14 14.89 10.41
CA ALA A 96 -0.83 15.65 9.63
C ALA A 96 -1.84 16.36 10.56
N ALA A 97 -2.30 15.67 11.59
CA ALA A 97 -3.24 16.26 12.57
C ALA A 97 -2.60 17.40 13.32
N ARG A 98 -1.34 17.23 13.75
CA ARG A 98 -0.61 18.28 14.47
C ARG A 98 -0.47 19.53 13.62
N LYS A 99 -0.10 19.37 12.37
CA LYS A 99 0.03 20.48 11.42
C LYS A 99 -1.32 21.19 11.22
N ALA A 100 -2.39 20.43 11.03
CA ALA A 100 -3.72 20.97 10.82
C ALA A 100 -4.18 21.80 12.03
N LEU A 101 -3.98 21.27 13.25
CA LEU A 101 -4.34 21.97 14.48
C LEU A 101 -3.54 23.28 14.64
N LYS A 102 -2.23 23.23 14.34
CA LYS A 102 -1.38 24.42 14.41
C LYS A 102 -1.78 25.47 13.38
N ASN A 103 -2.36 25.06 12.28
CA ASN A 103 -2.76 25.98 11.21
C ASN A 103 -4.23 26.42 11.28
N GLY A 104 -4.92 26.06 12.36
CA GLY A 104 -6.23 26.64 12.64
C GLY A 104 -7.43 25.73 12.55
N LEU A 105 -7.27 24.49 12.12
CA LEU A 105 -8.40 23.54 12.17
C LEU A 105 -8.66 23.15 13.62
N SER A 106 -9.92 22.91 13.95
CA SER A 106 -10.32 22.46 15.28
C SER A 106 -10.30 20.94 15.36
N ALA A 107 -10.24 20.41 16.58
CA ALA A 107 -10.35 18.98 16.81
C ALA A 107 -11.67 18.44 16.27
N GLU A 108 -12.76 19.19 16.43
CA GLU A 108 -14.07 18.81 15.91
C GLU A 108 -14.06 18.67 14.39
N GLU A 109 -13.43 19.63 13.70
CA GLU A 109 -13.29 19.56 12.24
C GLU A 109 -12.49 18.33 11.80
N LEU A 110 -11.44 18.00 12.53
CA LEU A 110 -10.63 16.82 12.24
C LEU A 110 -11.43 15.54 12.44
N HIS A 111 -12.22 15.46 13.51
CA HIS A 111 -13.08 14.31 13.74
C HIS A 111 -14.10 14.13 12.62
N ASN A 112 -14.66 15.24 12.13
CA ASN A 112 -15.60 15.20 11.01
C ASN A 112 -14.92 14.69 9.73
N ILE A 113 -13.68 15.09 9.49
CA ILE A 113 -12.91 14.61 8.36
C ILE A 113 -12.67 13.10 8.47
N ILE A 114 -12.29 12.62 9.65
CA ILE A 114 -12.10 11.19 9.88
C ILE A 114 -13.37 10.41 9.53
N ASN A 115 -14.51 10.89 9.98
CA ASN A 115 -15.77 10.23 9.71
C ASN A 115 -16.08 10.18 8.21
N SER A 116 -15.84 11.28 7.50
CA SER A 116 -16.03 11.32 6.04
C SER A 116 -15.13 10.36 5.31
N VAL A 117 -13.85 10.32 5.69
CA VAL A 117 -12.88 9.41 5.07
C VAL A 117 -13.24 7.96 5.36
N SER A 118 -13.67 7.68 6.59
CA SER A 118 -14.10 6.34 6.97
C SER A 118 -15.26 5.83 6.11
N GLU A 119 -16.24 6.72 5.81
CA GLU A 119 -17.34 6.37 4.93
C GLU A 119 -16.89 6.10 3.50
N GLU A 120 -15.98 6.93 2.97
CA GLU A 120 -15.38 6.70 1.65
C GLU A 120 -14.73 5.34 1.53
N VAL A 121 -13.90 5.01 2.50
CA VAL A 121 -13.18 3.73 2.51
C VAL A 121 -14.15 2.56 2.60
N GLY A 122 -15.17 2.68 3.46
CA GLY A 122 -16.18 1.64 3.61
C GLY A 122 -16.98 1.39 2.33
N LYS A 123 -17.25 2.42 1.54
CA LYS A 123 -17.99 2.28 0.27
C LYS A 123 -17.18 1.60 -0.82
N ASN A 124 -15.85 1.68 -0.74
CA ASN A 124 -14.96 1.11 -1.75
C ASN A 124 -14.52 -0.31 -1.43
N GLU A 125 -14.96 -0.85 -0.32
CA GLU A 125 -14.73 -2.25 0.05
C GLU A 125 -15.87 -3.18 -0.48
#